data_013d6822ac2071ad5ae872d9d8bc695b
#
_entry.id   013d6822ac2071ad5ae872d9d8bc695b
#
_cell.length_a   1.000
_cell.length_b   1.000
_cell.length_c   1.000
_cell.angle_alpha   90.00
_cell.angle_beta   90.00
_cell.angle_gamma   90.00
#
_symmetry.space_group_name_H-M   'P 1'
#
loop_
_entity.id
_entity.type
_entity.pdbx_description
1 polymer ?
#
loop_
_entity_poly.entity_id
_entity_poly.type
_entity_poly.pdbx_seq_one_letter_code
_entity_poly.pdbx_strand_id
1 'polypeptide(L)'
;MIELVNKYLPVLDAQYRQEARSAILDVRPEFVQMTRDAKKVKIAKMRVDGLADYSRANGFTAGYADLTWEEHEFTQDRGRAIQIDDMDNEETFGMAFGRLAGEFQRLHVIPEIDAYRFAKYYQKAATHLEFTVSSGAILNLIDDFDSQMDDDEVPEDGRILFVAPSVFKLMVNDPALEKYISVEGGEDKTVNKRFYYYNGHPIIKVPAGRFYTEIELLDGKTQGEEVGGYKAATGAKAIGMLMVSREAVIQLAKRRIARVWAPTRAQAAGTDGVNPDADAWKFDYRVYHDAWVLDEKTKGIAGATIINHTVTSVEIYSEDPNVTIESNASTVSMAKVPDGFQLRAQVTFTGGASTAVKWSDGEGHGTVGTIDSNGNVTLAGTGTYKVTATSVWDPSVSNTVTFTVSA
;
A
#
# COMPACT_ATOMS: atom_id res chain seq x y z
N MET A 1 28.13 -26.44 16.49
CA MET A 1 26.92 -25.66 16.83
C MET A 1 27.00 -24.20 16.39
N ILE A 2 28.12 -23.53 16.49
CA ILE A 2 28.41 -22.21 15.88
C ILE A 2 28.31 -22.30 14.36
N GLU A 3 28.65 -23.41 13.74
CA GLU A 3 28.57 -23.63 12.29
C GLU A 3 27.13 -23.63 11.72
N LEU A 4 26.12 -24.13 12.47
CA LEU A 4 24.72 -24.14 12.02
C LEU A 4 24.14 -22.73 12.00
N VAL A 5 24.41 -21.92 13.01
CA VAL A 5 23.96 -20.51 13.05
C VAL A 5 24.56 -19.69 11.91
N ASN A 6 25.84 -19.90 11.61
CA ASN A 6 26.54 -19.20 10.53
C ASN A 6 26.08 -19.63 9.13
N LYS A 7 25.50 -20.81 8.96
CA LYS A 7 24.92 -21.27 7.68
C LYS A 7 23.53 -20.71 7.39
N TYR A 8 22.70 -20.54 8.41
CA TYR A 8 21.33 -20.07 8.23
C TYR A 8 21.22 -18.56 7.97
N LEU A 9 22.03 -17.73 8.64
CA LEU A 9 21.98 -16.29 8.48
C LEU A 9 22.19 -15.81 7.03
N PRO A 10 23.18 -16.28 6.28
CA PRO A 10 23.36 -15.87 4.88
C PRO A 10 22.19 -16.26 3.97
N VAL A 11 21.56 -17.43 4.21
CA VAL A 11 20.39 -17.91 3.45
C VAL A 11 19.18 -17.02 3.73
N LEU A 12 18.94 -16.69 4.99
CA LEU A 12 17.86 -15.79 5.39
C LEU A 12 18.07 -14.37 4.87
N ASP A 13 19.30 -13.88 4.87
CA ASP A 13 19.62 -12.56 4.30
C ASP A 13 19.46 -12.52 2.78
N ALA A 14 19.82 -13.58 2.08
CA ALA A 14 19.59 -13.70 0.64
C ALA A 14 18.09 -13.71 0.31
N GLN A 15 17.31 -14.47 1.07
CA GLN A 15 15.84 -14.50 0.94
C GLN A 15 15.22 -13.12 1.22
N TYR A 16 15.67 -12.41 2.26
CA TYR A 16 15.23 -11.06 2.56
C TYR A 16 15.46 -10.13 1.36
N ARG A 17 16.65 -10.10 0.80
CA ARG A 17 16.98 -9.23 -0.35
C ARG A 17 16.15 -9.55 -1.60
N GLN A 18 15.74 -10.80 -1.77
CA GLN A 18 14.91 -11.20 -2.91
C GLN A 18 13.44 -10.84 -2.76
N GLU A 19 12.89 -10.90 -1.56
CA GLU A 19 11.45 -10.79 -1.31
C GLU A 19 11.02 -9.44 -0.73
N ALA A 20 11.91 -8.74 0.01
CA ALA A 20 11.62 -7.42 0.54
C ALA A 20 11.54 -6.38 -0.58
N ARG A 21 10.42 -5.68 -0.69
CA ARG A 21 10.19 -4.65 -1.71
C ARG A 21 10.95 -3.37 -1.42
N SER A 22 11.14 -3.07 -0.14
CA SER A 22 11.93 -1.93 0.30
C SER A 22 13.44 -2.13 0.20
N ALA A 23 13.94 -3.37 -0.03
CA ALA A 23 15.37 -3.68 -0.03
C ALA A 23 16.20 -2.90 -1.06
N ILE A 24 15.58 -2.42 -2.13
CA ILE A 24 16.25 -1.58 -3.15
C ILE A 24 16.69 -0.22 -2.58
N LEU A 25 16.07 0.21 -1.49
CA LEU A 25 16.40 1.44 -0.77
C LEU A 25 17.44 1.22 0.35
N ASP A 26 17.98 0.00 0.53
CA ASP A 26 18.99 -0.27 1.56
C ASP A 26 20.23 0.60 1.33
N VAL A 27 20.67 1.24 2.42
CA VAL A 27 21.69 2.29 2.41
C VAL A 27 23.06 1.76 2.05
N ARG A 28 23.82 2.59 1.34
CA ARG A 28 25.26 2.47 1.22
C ARG A 28 25.92 2.78 2.57
N PRO A 29 26.84 1.93 3.07
CA PRO A 29 27.41 2.09 4.41
C PRO A 29 28.23 3.36 4.63
N GLU A 30 28.52 4.12 3.57
CA GLU A 30 29.38 5.30 3.57
C GLU A 30 28.82 6.49 4.36
N PHE A 31 27.49 6.61 4.44
CA PHE A 31 26.82 7.74 5.11
C PHE A 31 26.41 7.45 6.56
N VAL A 32 26.74 6.26 7.06
CA VAL A 32 26.24 5.79 8.35
C VAL A 32 27.38 5.27 9.19
N GLN A 33 27.55 5.85 10.37
CA GLN A 33 28.50 5.37 11.37
C GLN A 33 27.76 4.61 12.48
N MET A 34 28.04 3.31 12.59
CA MET A 34 27.53 2.52 13.70
C MET A 34 28.23 2.90 14.99
N THR A 35 27.47 3.32 16.00
CA THR A 35 28.00 3.61 17.33
C THR A 35 28.20 2.33 18.14
N ARG A 36 29.04 2.41 19.18
CA ARG A 36 29.19 1.34 20.18
C ARG A 36 27.92 1.14 21.02
N ASP A 37 27.09 2.18 21.11
CA ASP A 37 25.77 2.08 21.73
C ASP A 37 24.85 1.21 20.87
N ALA A 38 24.20 0.23 21.52
CA ALA A 38 23.34 -0.73 20.85
C ALA A 38 22.13 -0.07 20.16
N LYS A 39 21.66 1.08 20.66
CA LYS A 39 20.42 1.73 20.21
C LYS A 39 20.64 2.88 19.24
N LYS A 40 21.88 3.35 19.04
CA LYS A 40 22.12 4.56 18.27
C LYS A 40 22.89 4.33 16.98
N VAL A 41 22.63 5.20 16.03
CA VAL A 41 23.35 5.32 14.77
C VAL A 41 23.64 6.79 14.52
N LYS A 42 24.80 7.11 13.93
CA LYS A 42 25.14 8.46 13.50
C LYS A 42 25.02 8.56 12.00
N ILE A 43 24.31 9.60 11.55
CA ILE A 43 24.09 9.92 10.15
C ILE A 43 24.82 11.24 9.87
N ALA A 44 25.60 11.26 8.79
CA ALA A 44 26.32 12.46 8.38
C ALA A 44 25.36 13.48 7.75
N LYS A 45 25.40 14.72 8.23
CA LYS A 45 24.69 15.87 7.69
C LYS A 45 25.71 16.94 7.30
N MET A 46 25.72 17.30 6.01
CA MET A 46 26.64 18.29 5.46
C MET A 46 25.87 19.56 5.09
N ARG A 47 26.33 20.69 5.57
CA ARG A 47 25.82 21.99 5.19
C ARG A 47 26.95 22.82 4.59
N VAL A 48 26.70 23.47 3.47
CA VAL A 48 27.66 24.31 2.74
C VAL A 48 26.96 25.63 2.39
N ASP A 49 27.66 26.75 2.57
CA ASP A 49 27.16 28.04 2.14
C ASP A 49 27.18 28.16 0.62
N GLY A 50 26.25 28.95 0.07
CA GLY A 50 26.14 29.21 -1.37
C GLY A 50 27.24 30.14 -1.89
N LEU A 51 27.19 30.42 -3.18
CA LEU A 51 28.07 31.40 -3.80
C LEU A 51 27.81 32.81 -3.27
N ALA A 52 28.90 33.58 -3.09
CA ALA A 52 28.86 34.98 -2.70
C ALA A 52 29.62 35.84 -3.73
N ASP A 53 29.42 37.15 -3.71
CA ASP A 53 30.04 38.07 -4.64
C ASP A 53 31.56 38.06 -4.50
N TYR A 54 32.24 37.97 -5.62
CA TYR A 54 33.69 38.12 -5.72
C TYR A 54 34.06 39.59 -5.93
N SER A 55 34.95 40.14 -5.10
CA SER A 55 35.50 41.46 -5.29
C SER A 55 36.92 41.41 -5.83
N ARG A 56 37.20 42.16 -6.91
CA ARG A 56 38.56 42.28 -7.43
C ARG A 56 39.54 42.90 -6.46
N ALA A 57 39.05 43.74 -5.50
CA ALA A 57 39.87 44.37 -4.49
C ALA A 57 40.12 43.51 -3.26
N ASN A 58 39.10 42.74 -2.84
CA ASN A 58 39.09 41.98 -1.58
C ASN A 58 39.14 40.46 -1.74
N GLY A 59 39.04 39.95 -2.98
CA GLY A 59 39.04 38.52 -3.26
C GLY A 59 37.70 37.82 -2.98
N PHE A 60 37.77 36.57 -2.57
CA PHE A 60 36.62 35.73 -2.27
C PHE A 60 36.03 36.05 -0.91
N THR A 61 34.70 36.07 -0.82
CA THR A 61 33.99 36.10 0.47
C THR A 61 34.16 34.75 1.16
N ALA A 62 34.47 34.75 2.45
CA ALA A 62 34.62 33.52 3.23
C ALA A 62 33.25 32.82 3.37
N GLY A 63 33.22 31.56 2.98
CA GLY A 63 32.08 30.66 3.18
C GLY A 63 32.35 29.66 4.28
N TYR A 64 31.31 29.01 4.76
CA TYR A 64 31.36 28.00 5.82
C TYR A 64 30.86 26.66 5.30
N ALA A 65 31.59 25.60 5.65
CA ALA A 65 31.12 24.21 5.42
C ALA A 65 31.15 23.47 6.77
N ASP A 66 30.04 22.86 7.13
CA ASP A 66 29.91 22.13 8.39
C ASP A 66 29.48 20.68 8.08
N LEU A 67 30.15 19.72 8.72
CA LEU A 67 29.82 18.31 8.69
C LEU A 67 29.46 17.87 10.10
N THR A 68 28.19 17.74 10.36
CA THR A 68 27.68 17.28 11.65
C THR A 68 27.22 15.82 11.58
N TRP A 69 27.36 15.13 12.70
CA TRP A 69 26.85 13.78 12.85
C TRP A 69 25.62 13.81 13.75
N GLU A 70 24.46 13.58 13.16
CA GLU A 70 23.19 13.53 13.88
C GLU A 70 22.97 12.12 14.45
N GLU A 71 22.60 12.04 15.73
CA GLU A 71 22.32 10.76 16.39
C GLU A 71 20.83 10.41 16.23
N HIS A 72 20.56 9.24 15.66
CA HIS A 72 19.24 8.66 15.55
C HIS A 72 19.14 7.37 16.35
N GLU A 73 17.98 7.14 16.99
CA GLU A 73 17.72 5.93 17.76
C GLU A 73 16.92 4.94 16.93
N PHE A 74 17.27 3.66 17.08
CA PHE A 74 16.44 2.56 16.58
C PHE A 74 15.26 2.39 17.51
N THR A 75 14.05 2.36 16.95
CA THR A 75 12.82 2.22 17.73
C THR A 75 12.24 0.80 17.67
N GLN A 76 12.59 0.01 16.64
CA GLN A 76 12.00 -1.30 16.41
C GLN A 76 12.93 -2.44 16.80
N ASP A 77 12.60 -3.10 17.93
CA ASP A 77 13.26 -4.29 18.42
C ASP A 77 12.25 -5.43 18.50
N ARG A 78 12.22 -6.23 17.43
CA ARG A 78 11.17 -7.24 17.20
C ARG A 78 11.78 -8.64 17.20
N GLY A 79 11.09 -9.57 17.85
CA GLY A 79 11.57 -10.94 17.89
C GLY A 79 10.47 -11.92 18.30
N ARG A 80 10.68 -13.19 17.96
CA ARG A 80 9.81 -14.30 18.34
C ARG A 80 10.65 -15.54 18.65
N ALA A 81 10.22 -16.29 19.65
CA ALA A 81 10.71 -17.63 19.92
C ALA A 81 9.63 -18.64 19.53
N ILE A 82 9.99 -19.64 18.76
CA ILE A 82 9.10 -20.72 18.30
C ILE A 82 9.68 -22.04 18.79
N GLN A 83 8.86 -22.88 19.38
CA GLN A 83 9.23 -24.18 19.92
C GLN A 83 8.50 -25.28 19.17
N ILE A 84 9.20 -26.35 18.83
CA ILE A 84 8.63 -27.54 18.19
C ILE A 84 9.11 -28.73 19.04
N ASP A 85 8.18 -29.55 19.47
CA ASP A 85 8.49 -30.76 20.22
C ASP A 85 9.41 -31.70 19.42
N ASP A 86 10.34 -32.39 20.09
CA ASP A 86 11.31 -33.22 19.39
C ASP A 86 10.66 -34.45 18.75
N MET A 87 9.63 -35.01 19.35
CA MET A 87 8.87 -36.11 18.76
C MET A 87 8.11 -35.69 17.51
N ASP A 88 7.45 -34.50 17.55
CA ASP A 88 6.76 -33.94 16.37
C ASP A 88 7.73 -33.66 15.22
N ASN A 89 8.94 -33.22 15.54
CA ASN A 89 9.99 -33.00 14.55
C ASN A 89 10.53 -34.30 13.96
N GLU A 90 10.68 -35.36 14.76
CA GLU A 90 11.07 -36.70 14.29
C GLU A 90 9.99 -37.33 13.41
N GLU A 91 8.69 -37.25 13.79
CA GLU A 91 7.56 -37.73 13.00
C GLU A 91 7.48 -37.05 11.60
N THR A 92 7.90 -35.80 11.51
CA THR A 92 7.97 -35.05 10.24
C THR A 92 9.32 -35.19 9.51
N PHE A 93 10.19 -36.11 9.93
CA PHE A 93 11.55 -36.31 9.39
C PHE A 93 12.41 -35.02 9.38
N GLY A 94 12.25 -34.16 10.37
CA GLY A 94 12.97 -32.91 10.50
C GLY A 94 12.55 -31.82 9.51
N MET A 95 11.51 -32.05 8.67
CA MET A 95 11.04 -31.08 7.69
C MET A 95 10.34 -29.88 8.34
N ALA A 96 9.66 -30.09 9.45
CA ALA A 96 8.96 -29.02 10.16
C ALA A 96 9.93 -27.91 10.57
N PHE A 97 11.03 -28.28 11.21
CA PHE A 97 12.02 -27.32 11.65
C PHE A 97 12.87 -26.74 10.51
N GLY A 98 13.23 -27.55 9.52
CA GLY A 98 14.06 -27.12 8.39
C GLY A 98 13.41 -26.01 7.53
N ARG A 99 12.09 -25.97 7.46
CA ARG A 99 11.33 -24.94 6.71
C ARG A 99 10.91 -23.75 7.57
N LEU A 100 10.80 -23.93 8.88
CA LEU A 100 10.27 -22.94 9.81
C LEU A 100 10.93 -21.57 9.66
N ALA A 101 12.25 -21.52 9.67
CA ALA A 101 13.00 -20.25 9.64
C ALA A 101 12.73 -19.45 8.36
N GLY A 102 12.74 -20.12 7.20
CA GLY A 102 12.48 -19.49 5.92
C GLY A 102 11.04 -19.02 5.79
N GLU A 103 10.08 -19.86 6.17
CA GLU A 103 8.65 -19.52 6.12
C GLU A 103 8.31 -18.38 7.11
N PHE A 104 8.86 -18.42 8.32
CA PHE A 104 8.67 -17.33 9.29
C PHE A 104 9.18 -16.00 8.76
N GLN A 105 10.36 -15.99 8.17
CA GLN A 105 10.92 -14.77 7.59
C GLN A 105 10.05 -14.25 6.41
N ARG A 106 9.64 -15.13 5.52
CA ARG A 106 8.86 -14.79 4.32
C ARG A 106 7.46 -14.29 4.66
N LEU A 107 6.77 -14.96 5.60
CA LEU A 107 5.37 -14.68 5.91
C LEU A 107 5.18 -13.57 6.94
N HIS A 108 6.13 -13.38 7.86
CA HIS A 108 5.96 -12.46 8.98
C HIS A 108 6.99 -11.34 9.01
N VAL A 109 8.29 -11.65 8.95
CA VAL A 109 9.34 -10.65 9.16
C VAL A 109 9.43 -9.66 8.00
N ILE A 110 9.49 -10.15 6.76
CA ILE A 110 9.62 -9.31 5.56
C ILE A 110 8.40 -8.41 5.37
N PRO A 111 7.15 -8.92 5.46
CA PRO A 111 5.98 -8.08 5.35
C PRO A 111 5.88 -6.99 6.42
N GLU A 112 6.24 -7.30 7.66
CA GLU A 112 6.21 -6.34 8.77
C GLU A 112 7.23 -5.21 8.56
N ILE A 113 8.47 -5.55 8.20
CA ILE A 113 9.53 -4.56 7.95
C ILE A 113 9.16 -3.66 6.77
N ASP A 114 8.67 -4.22 5.66
CA ASP A 114 8.25 -3.45 4.50
C ASP A 114 7.10 -2.50 4.85
N ALA A 115 6.07 -3.01 5.53
CA ALA A 115 4.91 -2.21 5.92
C ALA A 115 5.29 -1.05 6.82
N TYR A 116 6.17 -1.29 7.82
CA TYR A 116 6.68 -0.27 8.70
C TYR A 116 7.43 0.84 7.93
N ARG A 117 8.32 0.45 7.01
CA ARG A 117 9.11 1.38 6.21
C ARG A 117 8.25 2.23 5.29
N PHE A 118 7.33 1.61 4.53
CA PHE A 118 6.45 2.35 3.62
C PHE A 118 5.52 3.32 4.37
N ALA A 119 4.95 2.91 5.50
CA ALA A 119 4.15 3.80 6.34
C ALA A 119 4.98 5.00 6.81
N LYS A 120 6.20 4.76 7.29
CA LYS A 120 7.10 5.82 7.77
C LYS A 120 7.53 6.78 6.64
N TYR A 121 7.80 6.27 5.45
CA TYR A 121 8.13 7.09 4.28
C TYR A 121 6.95 7.95 3.86
N TYR A 122 5.76 7.35 3.77
CA TYR A 122 4.55 8.11 3.47
C TYR A 122 4.30 9.22 4.48
N GLN A 123 4.37 8.94 5.79
CA GLN A 123 4.15 9.95 6.85
C GLN A 123 5.14 11.11 6.78
N LYS A 124 6.35 10.89 6.27
CA LYS A 124 7.41 11.90 6.14
C LYS A 124 7.51 12.51 4.74
N ALA A 125 6.68 12.08 3.80
CA ALA A 125 6.65 12.63 2.45
C ALA A 125 6.29 14.11 2.48
N ALA A 126 6.89 14.91 1.60
CA ALA A 126 6.55 16.32 1.45
C ALA A 126 5.22 16.49 0.71
N THR A 127 4.92 15.58 -0.21
CA THR A 127 3.72 15.63 -1.05
C THR A 127 2.78 14.48 -0.73
N HIS A 128 1.54 14.82 -0.41
CA HIS A 128 0.45 13.89 -0.16
C HIS A 128 -0.71 14.20 -1.12
N LEU A 129 -0.98 13.30 -2.05
CA LEU A 129 -2.10 13.41 -2.97
C LEU A 129 -3.13 12.32 -2.71
N GLU A 130 -4.33 12.53 -3.22
CA GLU A 130 -5.38 11.53 -3.23
C GLU A 130 -5.88 11.34 -4.65
N PHE A 131 -6.10 10.12 -5.07
CA PHE A 131 -6.57 9.86 -6.43
C PHE A 131 -7.56 8.71 -6.50
N THR A 132 -8.41 8.80 -7.53
CA THR A 132 -9.28 7.69 -7.92
C THR A 132 -8.52 6.77 -8.86
N VAL A 133 -8.64 5.47 -8.65
CA VAL A 133 -7.99 4.45 -9.47
C VAL A 133 -8.67 4.40 -10.85
N SER A 134 -8.24 5.29 -11.75
CA SER A 134 -8.69 5.37 -13.14
C SER A 134 -7.50 5.59 -14.07
N SER A 135 -7.64 5.19 -15.33
CA SER A 135 -6.58 5.18 -16.33
C SER A 135 -5.89 6.55 -16.47
N GLY A 136 -6.61 7.59 -16.79
CA GLY A 136 -6.04 8.93 -17.01
C GLY A 136 -5.49 9.61 -15.74
N ALA A 137 -6.00 9.25 -14.56
CA ALA A 137 -5.56 9.86 -13.31
C ALA A 137 -4.16 9.38 -12.90
N ILE A 138 -3.79 8.14 -13.26
CA ILE A 138 -2.50 7.55 -12.90
C ILE A 138 -1.35 8.24 -13.61
N LEU A 139 -1.50 8.53 -14.91
CA LEU A 139 -0.47 9.22 -15.69
C LEU A 139 -0.21 10.61 -15.13
N ASN A 140 -1.29 11.41 -15.00
CA ASN A 140 -1.18 12.76 -14.44
C ASN A 140 -0.51 12.77 -13.08
N LEU A 141 -0.82 11.77 -12.22
CA LEU A 141 -0.24 11.68 -10.89
C LEU A 141 1.27 11.41 -10.90
N ILE A 142 1.75 10.58 -11.83
CA ILE A 142 3.19 10.33 -11.96
C ILE A 142 3.89 11.59 -12.48
N ASP A 143 3.31 12.25 -13.48
CA ASP A 143 3.84 13.48 -14.04
C ASP A 143 3.84 14.62 -13.00
N ASP A 144 2.82 14.68 -12.13
CA ASP A 144 2.75 15.60 -10.99
C ASP A 144 3.87 15.33 -9.99
N PHE A 145 4.16 14.06 -9.67
CA PHE A 145 5.26 13.69 -8.78
C PHE A 145 6.62 14.07 -9.36
N ASP A 146 6.85 13.78 -10.64
CA ASP A 146 8.10 14.12 -11.32
C ASP A 146 8.28 15.63 -11.39
N SER A 147 7.26 16.37 -11.82
CA SER A 147 7.29 17.83 -11.90
C SER A 147 7.58 18.47 -10.54
N GLN A 148 6.93 17.99 -9.49
CA GLN A 148 7.16 18.51 -8.13
C GLN A 148 8.58 18.21 -7.63
N MET A 149 9.11 17.00 -7.88
CA MET A 149 10.48 16.67 -7.50
C MET A 149 11.51 17.45 -8.32
N ASP A 150 11.20 17.79 -9.58
CA ASP A 150 12.06 18.62 -10.43
C ASP A 150 12.09 20.07 -9.93
N ASP A 151 10.92 20.64 -9.59
CA ASP A 151 10.82 21.97 -8.99
C ASP A 151 11.58 22.06 -7.64
N ASP A 152 11.66 20.95 -6.91
CA ASP A 152 12.38 20.81 -5.65
C ASP A 152 13.87 20.44 -5.83
N GLU A 153 14.37 20.42 -7.06
CA GLU A 153 15.77 20.09 -7.41
C GLU A 153 16.22 18.70 -6.93
N VAL A 154 15.29 17.74 -6.81
CA VAL A 154 15.61 16.36 -6.48
C VAL A 154 16.18 15.66 -7.73
N PRO A 155 17.37 15.02 -7.67
CA PRO A 155 17.94 14.32 -8.82
C PRO A 155 16.97 13.27 -9.40
N GLU A 156 16.87 13.21 -10.73
CA GLU A 156 16.08 12.19 -11.42
C GLU A 156 16.65 10.79 -11.20
N ASP A 157 17.98 10.68 -11.16
CA ASP A 157 18.65 9.41 -10.91
C ASP A 157 18.41 8.91 -9.50
N GLY A 158 17.91 7.69 -9.40
CA GLY A 158 17.61 7.05 -8.12
C GLY A 158 16.18 7.27 -7.60
N ARG A 159 15.29 7.90 -8.35
CA ARG A 159 13.85 7.89 -8.05
C ARG A 159 13.27 6.51 -8.34
N ILE A 160 12.49 5.97 -7.42
CA ILE A 160 11.88 4.65 -7.49
C ILE A 160 10.39 4.79 -7.25
N LEU A 161 9.59 4.21 -8.14
CA LEU A 161 8.14 4.23 -8.05
C LEU A 161 7.61 2.91 -7.46
N PHE A 162 7.06 2.97 -6.26
CA PHE A 162 6.35 1.86 -5.63
C PHE A 162 4.86 1.97 -5.93
N VAL A 163 4.24 0.87 -6.34
CA VAL A 163 2.83 0.87 -6.81
C VAL A 163 2.05 -0.29 -6.21
N ALA A 164 0.79 -0.03 -5.84
CA ALA A 164 -0.15 -1.07 -5.47
C ALA A 164 -0.52 -1.96 -6.67
N PRO A 165 -0.83 -3.25 -6.49
CA PRO A 165 -1.13 -4.16 -7.60
C PRO A 165 -2.35 -3.74 -8.43
N SER A 166 -3.34 -3.11 -7.81
CA SER A 166 -4.53 -2.56 -8.49
C SER A 166 -4.17 -1.44 -9.47
N VAL A 167 -3.32 -0.52 -9.02
CA VAL A 167 -2.80 0.59 -9.83
C VAL A 167 -1.92 0.06 -10.95
N PHE A 168 -1.00 -0.86 -10.64
CA PHE A 168 -0.12 -1.48 -11.64
C PHE A 168 -0.89 -2.18 -12.76
N LYS A 169 -1.99 -2.89 -12.42
CA LYS A 169 -2.86 -3.54 -13.42
C LYS A 169 -3.41 -2.53 -14.42
N LEU A 170 -3.83 -1.36 -13.96
CA LEU A 170 -4.33 -0.30 -14.84
C LEU A 170 -3.21 0.34 -15.67
N MET A 171 -2.03 0.57 -15.06
CA MET A 171 -0.87 1.10 -15.78
C MET A 171 -0.49 0.25 -17.00
N VAL A 172 -0.47 -1.07 -16.84
CA VAL A 172 -0.10 -1.99 -17.94
C VAL A 172 -1.19 -2.08 -19.01
N ASN A 173 -2.46 -1.88 -18.64
CA ASN A 173 -3.58 -1.99 -19.57
C ASN A 173 -3.98 -0.64 -20.21
N ASP A 174 -3.31 0.46 -19.85
CA ASP A 174 -3.57 1.79 -20.39
C ASP A 174 -2.81 1.99 -21.70
N PRO A 175 -3.49 2.20 -22.86
CA PRO A 175 -2.83 2.43 -24.13
C PRO A 175 -1.95 3.70 -24.14
N ALA A 176 -2.23 4.67 -23.30
CA ALA A 176 -1.41 5.88 -23.16
C ALA A 176 -0.10 5.58 -22.44
N LEU A 177 -0.13 4.71 -21.42
CA LEU A 177 1.02 4.31 -20.63
C LEU A 177 1.88 3.24 -21.32
N GLU A 178 1.30 2.41 -22.19
CA GLU A 178 2.01 1.34 -22.90
C GLU A 178 3.24 1.85 -23.66
N LYS A 179 3.19 3.08 -24.16
CA LYS A 179 4.30 3.71 -24.90
C LYS A 179 5.48 4.10 -24.02
N TYR A 180 5.25 4.34 -22.73
CA TYR A 180 6.24 4.84 -21.78
C TYR A 180 6.76 3.76 -20.83
N ILE A 181 6.10 2.60 -20.78
CA ILE A 181 6.55 1.46 -19.97
C ILE A 181 7.52 0.63 -20.79
N SER A 182 8.80 0.70 -20.44
CA SER A 182 9.80 -0.21 -20.97
C SER A 182 9.98 -1.43 -20.06
N VAL A 183 10.27 -2.58 -20.67
CA VAL A 183 10.52 -3.82 -19.96
C VAL A 183 11.96 -4.24 -20.24
N GLU A 184 12.84 -4.10 -19.27
CA GLU A 184 14.19 -4.65 -19.38
C GLU A 184 14.20 -6.09 -18.88
N GLY A 185 14.55 -7.01 -19.79
CA GLY A 185 14.87 -8.39 -19.46
C GLY A 185 16.32 -8.48 -19.00
N GLY A 186 16.54 -8.79 -17.72
CA GLY A 186 17.89 -9.12 -17.26
C GLY A 186 18.43 -10.35 -18.03
N GLU A 187 19.62 -10.23 -18.60
CA GLU A 187 20.32 -11.32 -19.32
C GLU A 187 20.74 -12.50 -18.44
N ASP A 188 20.48 -12.42 -17.14
CA ASP A 188 20.80 -13.49 -16.21
C ASP A 188 19.74 -14.60 -16.32
N LYS A 189 20.08 -15.66 -17.06
CA LYS A 189 19.24 -16.81 -17.39
C LYS A 189 18.70 -17.57 -16.17
N THR A 190 19.09 -17.19 -14.96
CA THR A 190 18.71 -17.87 -13.72
C THR A 190 17.47 -17.27 -13.03
N VAL A 191 17.05 -16.05 -13.36
CA VAL A 191 15.87 -15.42 -12.77
C VAL A 191 15.13 -14.59 -13.80
N ASN A 192 13.95 -15.06 -14.23
CA ASN A 192 13.01 -14.30 -15.06
C ASN A 192 12.41 -13.13 -14.26
N LYS A 193 13.19 -12.14 -13.88
CA LYS A 193 12.68 -10.88 -13.31
C LYS A 193 12.46 -9.91 -14.47
N ARG A 194 11.20 -9.60 -14.76
CA ARG A 194 10.83 -8.47 -15.60
C ARG A 194 10.88 -7.21 -14.75
N PHE A 195 11.77 -6.29 -15.10
CA PHE A 195 11.78 -4.96 -14.53
C PHE A 195 10.93 -4.05 -15.41
N TYR A 196 10.04 -3.31 -14.80
CA TYR A 196 9.23 -2.30 -15.47
C TYR A 196 9.80 -0.93 -15.14
N TYR A 197 9.94 -0.09 -16.16
CA TYR A 197 10.39 1.29 -16.03
C TYR A 197 9.34 2.22 -16.63
N TYR A 198 9.12 3.34 -16.00
CA TYR A 198 8.35 4.44 -16.53
C TYR A 198 9.25 5.69 -16.53
N ASN A 199 9.44 6.33 -17.66
CA ASN A 199 10.30 7.52 -17.82
C ASN A 199 11.69 7.35 -17.17
N GLY A 200 12.28 6.13 -17.24
CA GLY A 200 13.57 5.82 -16.61
C GLY A 200 13.48 5.41 -15.12
N HIS A 201 12.34 5.58 -14.46
CA HIS A 201 12.16 5.20 -13.07
C HIS A 201 11.73 3.74 -12.92
N PRO A 202 12.43 2.93 -12.10
CA PRO A 202 12.04 1.55 -11.84
C PRO A 202 10.72 1.47 -11.08
N ILE A 203 9.79 0.64 -11.56
CA ILE A 203 8.49 0.40 -10.95
C ILE A 203 8.53 -0.89 -10.14
N ILE A 204 8.18 -0.80 -8.86
CA ILE A 204 8.15 -1.93 -7.94
C ILE A 204 6.73 -2.14 -7.40
N LYS A 205 6.20 -3.34 -7.61
CA LYS A 205 4.90 -3.73 -7.05
C LYS A 205 5.02 -4.06 -5.57
N VAL A 206 4.21 -3.41 -4.75
CA VAL A 206 4.11 -3.66 -3.31
C VAL A 206 2.75 -4.30 -3.00
N PRO A 207 2.71 -5.48 -2.35
CA PRO A 207 1.44 -6.07 -1.95
C PRO A 207 0.59 -5.12 -1.11
N ALA A 208 -0.72 -5.06 -1.37
CA ALA A 208 -1.63 -4.11 -0.73
C ALA A 208 -1.61 -4.20 0.80
N GLY A 209 -1.46 -5.40 1.36
CA GLY A 209 -1.36 -5.61 2.81
C GLY A 209 -0.14 -4.98 3.49
N ARG A 210 0.87 -4.52 2.72
CA ARG A 210 2.08 -3.85 3.22
C ARG A 210 2.09 -2.35 2.92
N PHE A 211 1.03 -1.80 2.31
CA PHE A 211 1.06 -0.49 1.68
C PHE A 211 -0.04 0.42 2.22
N TYR A 212 0.12 0.80 3.50
CA TYR A 212 -0.79 1.68 4.25
C TYR A 212 -0.06 2.92 4.74
N THR A 213 -0.80 4.01 4.89
CA THR A 213 -0.29 5.29 5.40
C THR A 213 0.16 5.21 6.86
N GLU A 214 -0.42 4.29 7.61
CA GLU A 214 -0.11 4.05 9.01
C GLU A 214 -0.38 2.60 9.37
N ILE A 215 0.48 2.03 10.20
CA ILE A 215 0.34 0.67 10.72
C ILE A 215 0.48 0.64 12.23
N GLU A 216 -0.15 -0.34 12.82
CA GLU A 216 -0.02 -0.69 14.23
C GLU A 216 0.74 -2.01 14.34
N LEU A 217 1.82 -2.01 15.12
CA LEU A 217 2.63 -3.20 15.40
C LEU A 217 2.06 -3.90 16.63
N LEU A 218 1.69 -5.16 16.46
CA LEU A 218 1.10 -5.98 17.52
C LEU A 218 2.21 -6.51 18.44
N ASP A 219 2.03 -6.42 19.75
CA ASP A 219 3.06 -6.78 20.73
C ASP A 219 3.23 -8.30 20.96
N GLY A 220 2.26 -9.09 20.50
CA GLY A 220 2.24 -10.53 20.68
C GLY A 220 1.95 -11.02 22.11
N LYS A 221 1.44 -10.11 22.99
CA LYS A 221 1.14 -10.38 24.40
C LYS A 221 -0.25 -9.93 24.83
N THR A 222 -0.70 -8.79 24.32
CA THR A 222 -2.03 -8.25 24.61
C THR A 222 -3.11 -9.16 24.07
N GLN A 223 -4.20 -9.32 24.82
CA GLN A 223 -5.33 -10.15 24.42
C GLN A 223 -5.87 -9.70 23.05
N GLY A 224 -5.93 -10.63 22.09
CA GLY A 224 -6.30 -10.37 20.69
C GLY A 224 -5.10 -10.02 19.79
N GLU A 225 -3.90 -9.91 20.33
CA GLU A 225 -2.66 -9.62 19.59
C GLU A 225 -1.61 -10.73 19.71
N GLU A 226 -1.96 -11.88 20.27
CA GLU A 226 -1.04 -13.00 20.61
C GLU A 226 -0.28 -13.51 19.38
N VAL A 227 -0.88 -13.38 18.19
CA VAL A 227 -0.23 -13.77 16.93
C VAL A 227 0.94 -12.84 16.60
N GLY A 228 0.92 -11.59 17.08
CA GLY A 228 1.91 -10.58 16.72
C GLY A 228 1.75 -10.13 15.26
N GLY A 229 2.82 -9.55 14.69
CA GLY A 229 2.80 -9.00 13.34
C GLY A 229 2.33 -7.55 13.32
N TYR A 230 1.59 -7.17 12.30
CA TYR A 230 1.09 -5.80 12.12
C TYR A 230 -0.32 -5.80 11.51
N LYS A 231 -1.02 -4.70 11.71
CA LYS A 231 -2.29 -4.40 11.05
C LYS A 231 -2.32 -2.93 10.59
N ALA A 232 -3.21 -2.59 9.67
CA ALA A 232 -3.47 -1.19 9.35
C ALA A 232 -4.02 -0.49 10.60
N ALA A 233 -3.50 0.71 10.91
CA ALA A 233 -4.00 1.52 12.01
C ALA A 233 -5.44 1.99 11.73
N THR A 234 -6.18 2.31 12.79
CA THR A 234 -7.54 2.83 12.63
C THR A 234 -7.51 4.15 11.86
N GLY A 235 -8.23 4.21 10.73
CA GLY A 235 -8.25 5.38 9.84
C GLY A 235 -7.11 5.42 8.82
N ALA A 236 -6.21 4.44 8.81
CA ALA A 236 -5.17 4.35 7.79
C ALA A 236 -5.77 4.16 6.39
N LYS A 237 -5.21 4.88 5.40
CA LYS A 237 -5.59 4.78 3.99
C LYS A 237 -4.65 3.85 3.26
N ALA A 238 -5.15 3.20 2.20
CA ALA A 238 -4.29 2.41 1.31
C ALA A 238 -3.46 3.36 0.44
N ILE A 239 -2.15 3.15 0.39
CA ILE A 239 -1.26 3.87 -0.51
C ILE A 239 -1.41 3.23 -1.90
N GLY A 240 -1.66 4.06 -2.91
CA GLY A 240 -1.72 3.63 -4.30
C GLY A 240 -0.36 3.69 -4.98
N MET A 241 0.34 4.78 -4.75
CA MET A 241 1.64 5.08 -5.33
C MET A 241 2.52 5.82 -4.33
N LEU A 242 3.82 5.54 -4.38
CA LEU A 242 4.83 6.23 -3.58
C LEU A 242 6.11 6.33 -4.41
N MET A 243 6.51 7.55 -4.73
CA MET A 243 7.80 7.83 -5.36
C MET A 243 8.81 8.19 -4.28
N VAL A 244 9.97 7.55 -4.32
CA VAL A 244 11.01 7.73 -3.31
C VAL A 244 12.36 7.88 -4.00
N SER A 245 13.05 8.98 -3.75
CA SER A 245 14.46 9.11 -4.08
C SER A 245 15.33 8.32 -3.10
N ARG A 246 16.27 7.54 -3.59
CA ARG A 246 17.21 6.76 -2.76
C ARG A 246 17.97 7.60 -1.76
N GLU A 247 18.24 8.85 -2.09
CA GLU A 247 18.99 9.74 -1.23
C GLU A 247 18.17 10.32 -0.08
N ALA A 248 16.83 10.27 -0.17
CA ALA A 248 15.94 10.83 0.84
C ALA A 248 15.78 9.93 2.06
N VAL A 249 16.07 8.64 1.92
CA VAL A 249 15.77 7.64 2.95
C VAL A 249 17.02 6.89 3.39
N ILE A 250 17.05 6.57 4.67
CA ILE A 250 18.06 5.72 5.29
C ILE A 250 17.34 4.61 6.02
N GLN A 251 17.58 3.36 5.63
CA GLN A 251 17.01 2.20 6.28
C GLN A 251 18.11 1.21 6.65
N LEU A 252 18.07 0.75 7.88
CA LEU A 252 19.08 -0.11 8.45
C LEU A 252 18.49 -1.19 9.34
N ALA A 253 19.11 -2.37 9.30
CA ALA A 253 18.96 -3.37 10.33
C ALA A 253 20.30 -3.51 11.07
N LYS A 254 20.36 -3.03 12.31
CA LYS A 254 21.60 -3.03 13.10
C LYS A 254 21.99 -4.43 13.52
N ARG A 255 21.01 -5.27 13.80
CA ARG A 255 21.26 -6.63 14.27
C ARG A 255 20.14 -7.55 13.82
N ARG A 256 20.52 -8.64 13.19
CA ARG A 256 19.64 -9.79 12.92
C ARG A 256 20.21 -11.00 13.65
N ILE A 257 19.39 -11.66 14.44
CA ILE A 257 19.80 -12.85 15.19
C ILE A 257 18.81 -13.95 14.84
N ALA A 258 19.35 -15.04 14.32
CA ALA A 258 18.60 -16.28 14.20
C ALA A 258 19.37 -17.35 15.00
N ARG A 259 18.76 -17.96 15.99
CA ARG A 259 19.38 -18.98 16.84
C ARG A 259 18.53 -20.23 16.82
N VAL A 260 19.20 -21.35 16.79
CA VAL A 260 18.59 -22.67 16.85
C VAL A 260 19.15 -23.38 18.08
N TRP A 261 18.28 -23.88 18.93
CA TRP A 261 18.62 -24.61 20.13
C TRP A 261 18.10 -26.04 20.01
N ALA A 262 18.99 -27.01 20.25
CA ALA A 262 18.61 -28.42 20.34
C ALA A 262 17.90 -28.70 21.67
N PRO A 263 17.11 -29.77 21.80
CA PRO A 263 16.30 -30.10 22.96
C PRO A 263 17.06 -30.00 24.30
N THR A 264 18.24 -30.56 24.39
CA THR A 264 19.08 -30.57 25.60
C THR A 264 19.56 -29.19 26.08
N ARG A 265 19.38 -28.13 25.29
CA ARG A 265 19.82 -26.76 25.59
C ARG A 265 18.71 -25.70 25.56
N ALA A 266 17.52 -26.07 25.13
CA ALA A 266 16.36 -25.15 25.11
C ALA A 266 15.98 -24.70 26.55
N GLN A 267 16.32 -25.52 27.55
CA GLN A 267 16.07 -25.29 28.97
C GLN A 267 16.71 -23.99 29.54
N ALA A 268 17.76 -23.47 28.93
CA ALA A 268 18.54 -22.36 29.52
C ALA A 268 18.02 -20.95 29.17
N ALA A 269 17.01 -20.82 28.33
CA ALA A 269 16.59 -19.53 27.79
C ALA A 269 15.14 -19.21 28.16
N GLY A 270 14.85 -18.94 29.44
CA GLY A 270 13.53 -18.49 29.89
C GLY A 270 12.91 -17.45 28.99
N THR A 271 11.85 -17.80 28.27
CA THR A 271 11.07 -16.92 27.41
C THR A 271 9.61 -17.17 27.76
N ASP A 272 8.86 -16.11 28.03
CA ASP A 272 7.43 -16.20 28.29
C ASP A 272 6.72 -17.00 27.17
N GLY A 273 5.95 -18.02 27.54
CA GLY A 273 5.20 -18.87 26.61
C GLY A 273 5.99 -20.02 25.99
N VAL A 274 7.27 -20.20 26.32
CA VAL A 274 8.09 -21.34 25.93
C VAL A 274 8.38 -22.18 27.19
N ASN A 275 7.96 -23.45 27.20
CA ASN A 275 8.24 -24.33 28.32
C ASN A 275 9.73 -24.67 28.36
N PRO A 276 10.48 -24.22 29.39
CA PRO A 276 11.92 -24.49 29.49
C PRO A 276 12.24 -25.97 29.77
N ASP A 277 11.26 -26.73 30.24
CA ASP A 277 11.42 -28.15 30.63
C ASP A 277 10.99 -29.12 29.52
N ALA A 278 10.55 -28.58 28.34
CA ALA A 278 10.15 -29.41 27.24
C ALA A 278 11.35 -29.90 26.43
N ASP A 279 11.30 -31.19 26.03
CA ASP A 279 12.26 -31.77 25.10
C ASP A 279 11.89 -31.32 23.66
N ALA A 280 12.38 -30.15 23.30
CA ALA A 280 11.94 -29.46 22.09
C ALA A 280 13.05 -28.66 21.42
N TRP A 281 12.96 -28.54 20.09
CA TRP A 281 13.75 -27.62 19.32
C TRP A 281 13.19 -26.19 19.47
N LYS A 282 14.07 -25.21 19.68
CA LYS A 282 13.69 -23.79 19.78
C LYS A 282 14.38 -22.97 18.71
N PHE A 283 13.59 -22.17 18.00
CA PHE A 283 14.06 -21.17 17.06
C PHE A 283 13.80 -19.77 17.60
N ASP A 284 14.87 -19.00 17.85
CA ASP A 284 14.80 -17.61 18.26
C ASP A 284 15.15 -16.71 17.07
N TYR A 285 14.25 -15.81 16.72
CA TYR A 285 14.52 -14.76 15.76
C TYR A 285 14.36 -13.39 16.41
N ARG A 286 15.32 -12.49 16.16
CA ARG A 286 15.26 -11.09 16.61
C ARG A 286 15.86 -10.20 15.55
N VAL A 287 15.17 -9.11 15.24
CA VAL A 287 15.64 -8.06 14.36
C VAL A 287 15.54 -6.72 15.05
N TYR A 288 16.61 -5.95 14.95
CA TYR A 288 16.68 -4.58 15.45
C TYR A 288 16.91 -3.66 14.27
N HIS A 289 15.87 -2.93 13.88
CA HIS A 289 15.85 -2.15 12.64
C HIS A 289 15.11 -0.83 12.81
N ASP A 290 15.37 0.10 11.90
CA ASP A 290 14.59 1.31 11.70
C ASP A 290 14.78 1.88 10.30
N ALA A 291 14.02 2.93 9.98
CA ALA A 291 14.14 3.72 8.79
C ALA A 291 13.97 5.20 9.14
N TRP A 292 14.75 6.05 8.53
CA TRP A 292 14.69 7.50 8.73
C TRP A 292 14.57 8.21 7.39
N VAL A 293 13.90 9.33 7.40
CA VAL A 293 13.88 10.30 6.32
C VAL A 293 14.61 11.53 6.82
N LEU A 294 15.59 12.00 6.07
CA LEU A 294 16.35 13.20 6.44
C LEU A 294 15.44 14.42 6.30
N ASP A 295 15.41 15.28 7.31
CA ASP A 295 14.48 16.42 7.36
C ASP A 295 14.61 17.37 6.15
N GLU A 296 15.81 17.54 5.63
CA GLU A 296 16.07 18.35 4.44
C GLU A 296 15.76 17.65 3.11
N LYS A 297 15.54 16.33 3.13
CA LYS A 297 15.29 15.52 1.94
C LYS A 297 13.86 14.93 1.86
N THR A 298 12.95 15.43 2.68
CA THR A 298 11.53 15.03 2.64
C THR A 298 10.88 15.28 1.28
N LYS A 299 11.37 16.29 0.55
CA LYS A 299 10.98 16.62 -0.83
C LYS A 299 11.27 15.51 -1.85
N GLY A 300 12.20 14.62 -1.53
CA GLY A 300 12.48 13.41 -2.33
C GLY A 300 11.47 12.27 -2.13
N ILE A 301 10.35 12.52 -1.47
CA ILE A 301 9.29 11.54 -1.28
C ILE A 301 7.94 12.17 -1.60
N ALA A 302 7.20 11.55 -2.53
CA ALA A 302 5.83 11.92 -2.89
C ALA A 302 4.93 10.70 -2.82
N GLY A 303 3.80 10.80 -2.16
CA GLY A 303 2.89 9.70 -1.96
C GLY A 303 1.45 10.04 -2.32
N ALA A 304 0.72 9.06 -2.84
CA ALA A 304 -0.71 9.18 -3.11
C ALA A 304 -1.50 8.01 -2.56
N THR A 305 -2.62 8.32 -1.91
CA THR A 305 -3.57 7.34 -1.41
C THR A 305 -4.71 7.12 -2.38
N ILE A 306 -5.20 5.88 -2.37
CA ILE A 306 -6.39 5.50 -3.11
C ILE A 306 -7.62 6.03 -2.38
N ILE A 307 -8.43 6.81 -3.06
CA ILE A 307 -9.76 7.15 -2.57
C ILE A 307 -10.65 5.93 -2.77
N ASN A 308 -11.04 5.29 -1.69
CA ASN A 308 -12.05 4.25 -1.72
C ASN A 308 -13.43 4.93 -1.82
N HIS A 309 -14.00 4.90 -3.01
CA HIS A 309 -15.36 5.36 -3.22
C HIS A 309 -16.32 4.24 -2.84
N THR A 310 -17.18 4.49 -1.90
CA THR A 310 -18.26 3.58 -1.54
C THR A 310 -19.57 4.21 -1.94
N VAL A 311 -20.32 3.58 -2.83
CA VAL A 311 -21.69 3.95 -3.12
C VAL A 311 -22.54 3.45 -1.96
N THR A 312 -23.27 4.35 -1.30
CA THR A 312 -24.08 4.00 -0.12
C THR A 312 -25.52 3.71 -0.52
N SER A 313 -26.07 4.49 -1.46
CA SER A 313 -27.43 4.31 -1.95
C SER A 313 -27.61 4.88 -3.34
N VAL A 314 -28.60 4.38 -4.04
CA VAL A 314 -29.16 4.93 -5.27
C VAL A 314 -30.61 5.26 -4.99
N GLU A 315 -31.05 6.47 -5.20
CA GLU A 315 -32.43 6.90 -5.06
C GLU A 315 -33.00 7.33 -6.43
N ILE A 316 -34.17 6.82 -6.79
CA ILE A 316 -34.86 7.18 -8.02
C ILE A 316 -35.86 8.30 -7.70
N TYR A 317 -35.87 9.35 -8.49
CA TYR A 317 -36.82 10.45 -8.37
C TYR A 317 -37.27 10.93 -9.76
N SER A 318 -38.33 11.72 -9.80
CA SER A 318 -38.82 12.37 -11.00
C SER A 318 -38.97 13.87 -10.77
N GLU A 319 -38.63 14.65 -11.78
CA GLU A 319 -38.92 16.11 -11.83
C GLU A 319 -40.24 16.42 -12.52
N ASP A 320 -40.93 15.39 -13.04
CA ASP A 320 -42.23 15.54 -13.66
C ASP A 320 -43.30 15.76 -12.62
N PRO A 321 -44.11 16.86 -12.76
CA PRO A 321 -45.16 17.17 -11.76
C PRO A 321 -46.26 16.11 -11.68
N ASN A 322 -46.40 15.27 -12.68
CA ASN A 322 -47.42 14.19 -12.70
C ASN A 322 -46.92 12.89 -12.06
N VAL A 323 -45.65 12.82 -11.67
CA VAL A 323 -45.01 11.62 -11.15
C VAL A 323 -44.29 11.95 -9.86
N THR A 324 -44.93 11.74 -8.73
CA THR A 324 -44.32 11.94 -7.42
C THR A 324 -43.78 10.62 -6.91
N ILE A 325 -42.45 10.60 -6.72
CA ILE A 325 -41.72 9.47 -6.07
C ILE A 325 -41.20 9.98 -4.75
N GLU A 326 -41.80 9.49 -3.64
CA GLU A 326 -41.30 9.84 -2.32
C GLU A 326 -39.93 9.13 -2.06
N SER A 327 -39.09 9.76 -1.26
CA SER A 327 -37.78 9.17 -0.88
C SER A 327 -37.93 7.75 -0.33
N ASN A 328 -37.21 6.81 -0.89
CA ASN A 328 -37.29 5.36 -0.59
C ASN A 328 -38.62 4.68 -0.92
N ALA A 329 -39.47 5.28 -1.75
CA ALA A 329 -40.68 4.59 -2.20
C ALA A 329 -40.32 3.41 -3.11
N SER A 330 -40.79 2.23 -2.75
CA SER A 330 -40.67 1.02 -3.58
C SER A 330 -41.81 0.85 -4.56
N THR A 331 -42.92 1.55 -4.38
CA THR A 331 -44.14 1.47 -5.20
C THR A 331 -44.76 2.86 -5.38
N VAL A 332 -45.09 3.18 -6.62
CA VAL A 332 -45.74 4.43 -7.00
C VAL A 332 -47.00 4.12 -7.79
N SER A 333 -48.15 4.62 -7.34
CA SER A 333 -49.43 4.54 -8.06
C SER A 333 -49.67 5.82 -8.86
N MET A 334 -49.87 5.67 -10.17
CA MET A 334 -50.04 6.82 -11.07
C MET A 334 -51.04 6.54 -12.19
N ALA A 335 -51.60 7.58 -12.75
CA ALA A 335 -52.33 7.48 -14.02
C ALA A 335 -51.34 7.39 -15.20
N LYS A 336 -51.80 6.84 -16.31
CA LYS A 336 -51.00 6.79 -17.52
C LYS A 336 -50.68 8.20 -18.04
N VAL A 337 -49.41 8.53 -18.21
CA VAL A 337 -48.92 9.76 -18.76
C VAL A 337 -48.70 9.57 -20.27
N PRO A 338 -49.43 10.24 -21.16
CA PRO A 338 -49.38 9.98 -22.61
C PRO A 338 -48.02 10.25 -23.26
N ASP A 339 -47.32 11.29 -22.81
CA ASP A 339 -46.04 11.72 -23.38
C ASP A 339 -44.82 11.08 -22.71
N GLY A 340 -45.07 10.19 -21.75
CA GLY A 340 -44.02 9.63 -20.91
C GLY A 340 -43.49 10.63 -19.87
N PHE A 341 -42.45 10.22 -19.13
CA PHE A 341 -41.77 11.05 -18.11
C PHE A 341 -40.32 10.65 -17.94
N GLN A 342 -39.52 11.56 -17.38
CA GLN A 342 -38.10 11.27 -17.11
C GLN A 342 -37.87 10.92 -15.67
N LEU A 343 -37.16 9.79 -15.43
CA LEU A 343 -36.60 9.41 -14.15
C LEU A 343 -35.16 9.90 -14.05
N ARG A 344 -34.82 10.30 -12.87
CA ARG A 344 -33.45 10.61 -12.48
C ARG A 344 -33.02 9.76 -11.31
N ALA A 345 -31.74 9.60 -11.13
CA ALA A 345 -31.20 8.88 -9.98
C ALA A 345 -30.19 9.74 -9.23
N GLN A 346 -30.33 9.80 -7.93
CA GLN A 346 -29.34 10.38 -7.04
C GLN A 346 -28.51 9.26 -6.43
N VAL A 347 -27.20 9.31 -6.66
CA VAL A 347 -26.26 8.35 -6.06
C VAL A 347 -25.59 9.00 -4.88
N THR A 348 -25.80 8.41 -3.68
CA THR A 348 -25.13 8.86 -2.45
C THR A 348 -23.85 8.04 -2.29
N PHE A 349 -22.72 8.72 -2.13
CA PHE A 349 -21.42 8.08 -2.03
C PHE A 349 -20.48 8.84 -1.09
N THR A 350 -19.46 8.15 -0.62
CA THR A 350 -18.30 8.76 0.05
C THR A 350 -17.12 8.81 -0.92
N GLY A 351 -16.41 9.93 -0.94
CA GLY A 351 -15.34 10.17 -1.92
C GLY A 351 -15.89 10.65 -3.27
N GLY A 352 -15.17 10.70 -4.33
CA GLY A 352 -15.56 11.20 -5.65
C GLY A 352 -16.09 10.12 -6.60
N ALA A 353 -17.05 9.29 -6.21
CA ALA A 353 -17.61 8.25 -7.08
C ALA A 353 -18.43 8.85 -8.26
N SER A 354 -18.61 8.08 -9.33
CA SER A 354 -19.46 8.46 -10.44
C SER A 354 -20.92 8.44 -10.03
N THR A 355 -21.65 9.47 -10.40
CA THR A 355 -23.12 9.55 -10.26
C THR A 355 -23.87 8.81 -11.37
N ALA A 356 -23.16 8.20 -12.32
CA ALA A 356 -23.78 7.49 -13.43
C ALA A 356 -24.51 6.23 -12.97
N VAL A 357 -25.70 6.02 -13.50
CA VAL A 357 -26.52 4.83 -13.30
C VAL A 357 -26.82 4.16 -14.63
N LYS A 358 -27.04 2.85 -14.55
CA LYS A 358 -27.57 2.06 -15.64
C LYS A 358 -29.03 1.75 -15.34
N TRP A 359 -29.90 2.17 -16.26
CA TRP A 359 -31.32 1.88 -16.20
C TRP A 359 -31.63 0.51 -16.76
N SER A 360 -32.52 -0.19 -16.12
CA SER A 360 -33.08 -1.45 -16.62
C SER A 360 -34.54 -1.58 -16.16
N ASP A 361 -35.33 -2.26 -16.95
CA ASP A 361 -36.71 -2.59 -16.63
C ASP A 361 -36.91 -4.11 -16.52
N GLY A 362 -37.99 -4.51 -15.90
CA GLY A 362 -38.31 -5.90 -15.62
C GLY A 362 -39.78 -6.20 -15.90
N GLU A 363 -40.57 -6.40 -14.85
CA GLU A 363 -42.01 -6.68 -14.98
C GLU A 363 -42.71 -5.55 -15.71
N GLY A 364 -43.51 -5.90 -16.72
CA GLY A 364 -44.27 -4.95 -17.54
C GLY A 364 -43.49 -4.35 -18.72
N HIS A 365 -42.25 -4.80 -18.98
CA HIS A 365 -41.47 -4.36 -20.14
C HIS A 365 -42.21 -4.61 -21.46
N GLY A 366 -42.32 -3.61 -22.31
CA GLY A 366 -42.98 -3.66 -23.62
C GLY A 366 -44.49 -3.75 -23.60
N THR A 367 -45.12 -4.12 -22.48
CA THR A 367 -46.60 -4.24 -22.34
C THR A 367 -47.20 -3.06 -21.59
N VAL A 368 -46.56 -2.62 -20.51
CA VAL A 368 -46.97 -1.46 -19.67
C VAL A 368 -46.09 -0.27 -19.94
N GLY A 369 -44.76 -0.46 -20.05
CA GLY A 369 -43.81 0.62 -20.31
C GLY A 369 -42.45 0.15 -20.80
N THR A 370 -41.60 1.10 -21.17
CA THR A 370 -40.20 0.91 -21.50
C THR A 370 -39.39 2.09 -20.96
N ILE A 371 -38.11 1.86 -20.63
CA ILE A 371 -37.16 2.89 -20.22
C ILE A 371 -35.93 2.88 -21.12
N ASP A 372 -35.46 4.05 -21.50
CA ASP A 372 -34.19 4.18 -22.24
C ASP A 372 -32.98 4.35 -21.32
N SER A 373 -31.78 4.41 -21.93
CA SER A 373 -30.52 4.60 -21.21
C SER A 373 -30.41 5.97 -20.50
N ASN A 374 -31.26 6.92 -20.85
CA ASN A 374 -31.27 8.27 -20.27
C ASN A 374 -32.33 8.43 -19.16
N GLY A 375 -33.08 7.38 -18.87
CA GLY A 375 -34.13 7.39 -17.86
C GLY A 375 -35.48 7.87 -18.36
N ASN A 376 -35.68 8.00 -19.69
CA ASN A 376 -36.98 8.37 -20.25
C ASN A 376 -37.91 7.13 -20.25
N VAL A 377 -39.01 7.24 -19.56
CA VAL A 377 -40.06 6.21 -19.47
C VAL A 377 -41.17 6.52 -20.44
N THR A 378 -41.58 5.55 -21.25
CA THR A 378 -42.75 5.60 -22.13
C THR A 378 -43.77 4.56 -21.67
N LEU A 379 -45.02 4.97 -21.41
CA LEU A 379 -46.08 4.08 -20.96
C LEU A 379 -46.99 3.70 -22.12
N ALA A 380 -47.04 2.40 -22.45
CA ALA A 380 -47.86 1.87 -23.50
C ALA A 380 -49.22 1.33 -22.99
N GLY A 381 -49.26 0.81 -21.77
CA GLY A 381 -50.43 0.14 -21.18
C GLY A 381 -50.63 0.45 -19.72
N THR A 382 -51.67 -0.17 -19.13
CA THR A 382 -51.96 -0.16 -17.69
C THR A 382 -51.51 -1.45 -17.03
N GLY A 383 -51.14 -1.39 -15.75
CA GLY A 383 -50.63 -2.54 -15.01
C GLY A 383 -49.37 -2.19 -14.20
N THR A 384 -48.59 -3.22 -13.87
CA THR A 384 -47.37 -3.05 -13.07
C THR A 384 -46.16 -2.91 -14.00
N TYR A 385 -45.34 -1.87 -13.75
CA TYR A 385 -44.10 -1.63 -14.47
C TYR A 385 -42.94 -1.41 -13.50
N LYS A 386 -41.88 -2.20 -13.61
CA LYS A 386 -40.74 -2.22 -12.70
C LYS A 386 -39.51 -1.62 -13.35
N VAL A 387 -38.90 -0.64 -12.71
CA VAL A 387 -37.68 0.04 -13.18
C VAL A 387 -36.61 -0.06 -12.09
N THR A 388 -35.39 -0.37 -12.51
CA THR A 388 -34.23 -0.43 -11.63
C THR A 388 -33.12 0.49 -12.12
N ALA A 389 -32.59 1.30 -11.22
CA ALA A 389 -31.37 2.07 -11.41
C ALA A 389 -30.22 1.39 -10.66
N THR A 390 -29.19 0.99 -11.37
CA THR A 390 -27.99 0.34 -10.81
C THR A 390 -26.80 1.27 -10.95
N SER A 391 -26.03 1.47 -9.87
CA SER A 391 -24.80 2.25 -9.95
C SER A 391 -23.83 1.64 -10.94
N VAL A 392 -23.27 2.45 -11.82
CA VAL A 392 -22.22 2.02 -12.76
C VAL A 392 -20.91 1.75 -12.01
N TRP A 393 -20.67 2.48 -10.92
CA TRP A 393 -19.47 2.32 -10.09
C TRP A 393 -19.49 1.04 -9.24
N ASP A 394 -20.60 0.82 -8.55
CA ASP A 394 -20.82 -0.38 -7.73
C ASP A 394 -22.13 -1.07 -8.14
N PRO A 395 -22.05 -2.06 -9.02
CA PRO A 395 -23.23 -2.78 -9.48
C PRO A 395 -24.00 -3.56 -8.41
N SER A 396 -23.45 -3.70 -7.21
CA SER A 396 -24.14 -4.31 -6.07
C SER A 396 -25.15 -3.35 -5.43
N VAL A 397 -25.04 -2.06 -5.70
CA VAL A 397 -25.94 -1.03 -5.16
C VAL A 397 -26.91 -0.58 -6.24
N SER A 398 -28.18 -0.88 -6.03
CA SER A 398 -29.27 -0.53 -6.94
C SER A 398 -30.52 -0.14 -6.17
N ASN A 399 -31.41 0.57 -6.82
CA ASN A 399 -32.76 0.86 -6.33
C ASN A 399 -33.79 0.47 -7.40
N THR A 400 -34.93 -0.01 -6.94
CA THR A 400 -36.00 -0.46 -7.81
C THR A 400 -37.32 0.19 -7.37
N VAL A 401 -38.00 0.81 -8.34
CA VAL A 401 -39.33 1.38 -8.14
C VAL A 401 -40.34 0.63 -9.02
N THR A 402 -41.47 0.29 -8.44
CA THR A 402 -42.58 -0.37 -9.10
C THR A 402 -43.71 0.62 -9.32
N PHE A 403 -44.05 0.89 -10.57
CA PHE A 403 -45.18 1.75 -10.93
C PHE A 403 -46.43 0.91 -11.13
N THR A 404 -47.51 1.30 -10.49
CA THR A 404 -48.84 0.78 -10.74
C THR A 404 -49.61 1.78 -11.58
N VAL A 405 -49.69 1.51 -12.89
CA VAL A 405 -50.27 2.42 -13.88
C VAL A 405 -51.75 2.12 -14.07
N SER A 406 -52.60 3.10 -13.77
CA SER A 406 -54.04 3.06 -14.03
C SER A 406 -54.43 3.76 -15.33
N ALA A 407 -55.63 3.51 -15.79
CA ALA A 407 -56.15 4.13 -17.02
C ALA A 407 -56.29 5.64 -16.94
#